data_2a96c9ea52f28446805df91775c3f3b9
#
_entry.id   2a96c9ea52f28446805df91775c3f3b9
#
_cell.length_a   1.000
_cell.length_b   1.000
_cell.length_c   1.000
_cell.angle_alpha   90.00
_cell.angle_beta   90.00
_cell.angle_gamma   90.00
#
_symmetry.space_group_name_H-M   'P 1'
#
loop_
_entity.id
_entity.type
_entity.pdbx_description
1 polymer ?
#
loop_
_entity_poly.entity_id
_entity_poly.type
_entity_poly.pdbx_seq_one_letter_code
_entity_poly.pdbx_strand_id
1 'polypeptide(L)'
;MAEKIDLQPADRPLLEALQQDGRISNQDLAERSAMSASACWRRVRALEEGGVITRYTAIIDPEKVGLSFHAMVHVGLSRHQAHHVETFIRSVMTRPEVLDCFATTGDADYHLRIRCRDLSAYNAFLEDFLFALEGVSTVRTNLILRQLKHETRVEV
;
A
#
# COMPACT_ATOMS: atom_id res chain seq x y z
N MET A 1 -14.36 -10.80 9.67
CA MET A 1 -13.10 -10.87 10.45
C MET A 1 -12.31 -12.03 9.88
N ALA A 2 -11.13 -11.79 9.30
CA ALA A 2 -10.28 -12.88 8.84
C ALA A 2 -9.84 -13.71 10.07
N GLU A 3 -9.96 -15.02 9.97
CA GLU A 3 -9.51 -15.95 10.99
C GLU A 3 -8.00 -15.77 11.15
N LYS A 4 -7.56 -15.46 12.36
CA LYS A 4 -6.14 -15.20 12.63
C LYS A 4 -5.38 -16.52 12.50
N ILE A 5 -4.60 -16.65 11.41
CA ILE A 5 -3.72 -17.81 11.27
C ILE A 5 -2.65 -17.75 12.35
N ASP A 6 -2.50 -18.86 13.07
CA ASP A 6 -1.41 -19.05 14.02
C ASP A 6 -0.12 -19.33 13.24
N LEU A 7 0.81 -18.37 13.29
CA LEU A 7 2.11 -18.50 12.64
C LEU A 7 2.98 -19.50 13.39
N GLN A 8 3.39 -20.54 12.68
CA GLN A 8 4.31 -21.55 13.21
C GLN A 8 5.77 -21.03 13.16
N PRO A 9 6.66 -21.51 14.01
CA PRO A 9 8.08 -21.12 13.95
C PRO A 9 8.73 -21.31 12.56
N ALA A 10 8.30 -22.31 11.81
CA ALA A 10 8.78 -22.61 10.48
C ALA A 10 8.28 -21.63 9.39
N ASP A 11 7.27 -20.79 9.68
CA ASP A 11 6.77 -19.80 8.73
C ASP A 11 7.67 -18.58 8.62
N ARG A 12 8.38 -18.23 9.69
CA ARG A 12 9.26 -17.06 9.73
C ARG A 12 10.31 -17.11 8.62
N PRO A 13 11.18 -18.12 8.54
CA PRO A 13 12.19 -18.19 7.49
C PRO A 13 11.57 -18.27 6.08
N LEU A 14 10.38 -18.89 5.94
CA LEU A 14 9.65 -18.95 4.69
C LEU A 14 9.16 -17.56 4.26
N LEU A 15 8.52 -16.81 5.15
CA LEU A 15 8.04 -15.45 4.88
C LEU A 15 9.19 -14.47 4.66
N GLU A 16 10.29 -14.58 5.41
CA GLU A 16 11.49 -13.78 5.22
C GLU A 16 12.10 -14.02 3.82
N ALA A 17 12.21 -15.27 3.39
CA ALA A 17 12.74 -15.61 2.07
C ALA A 17 11.83 -15.08 0.95
N LEU A 18 10.52 -15.22 1.07
CA LEU A 18 9.55 -14.69 0.10
C LEU A 18 9.53 -13.16 0.04
N GLN A 19 9.74 -12.48 1.18
CA GLN A 19 9.86 -11.02 1.21
C GLN A 19 11.16 -10.52 0.56
N GLN A 20 12.23 -11.33 0.55
CA GLN A 20 13.48 -11.00 -0.13
C GLN A 20 13.40 -11.27 -1.62
N ASP A 21 12.82 -12.39 -2.01
CA ASP A 21 12.66 -12.81 -3.40
C ASP A 21 11.30 -13.49 -3.60
N GLY A 22 10.33 -12.71 -4.06
CA GLY A 22 8.98 -13.22 -4.39
C GLY A 22 8.95 -14.15 -5.63
N ARG A 23 10.10 -14.38 -6.31
CA ARG A 23 10.24 -15.29 -7.44
C ARG A 23 11.08 -16.53 -7.11
N ILE A 24 11.45 -16.72 -5.84
CA ILE A 24 12.18 -17.90 -5.37
C ILE A 24 11.45 -19.18 -5.77
N SER A 25 12.20 -20.21 -6.21
CA SER A 25 11.60 -21.49 -6.53
C SER A 25 11.10 -22.20 -5.26
N ASN A 26 10.08 -23.06 -5.41
CA ASN A 26 9.60 -23.83 -4.26
C ASN A 26 10.67 -24.75 -3.67
N GLN A 27 11.64 -25.21 -4.48
CA GLN A 27 12.74 -26.02 -4.02
C GLN A 27 13.71 -25.21 -3.15
N ASP A 28 14.15 -24.05 -3.63
CA ASP A 28 15.05 -23.17 -2.88
C ASP A 28 14.38 -22.63 -1.60
N LEU A 29 13.08 -22.35 -1.68
CA LEU A 29 12.30 -21.91 -0.53
C LEU A 29 12.21 -23.01 0.54
N ALA A 30 11.98 -24.27 0.12
CA ALA A 30 11.96 -25.42 1.02
C ALA A 30 13.30 -25.64 1.71
N GLU A 31 14.40 -25.52 0.96
CA GLU A 31 15.76 -25.61 1.52
C GLU A 31 16.03 -24.54 2.57
N ARG A 32 15.71 -23.26 2.25
CA ARG A 32 15.88 -22.12 3.18
C ARG A 32 15.03 -22.25 4.45
N SER A 33 13.86 -22.89 4.34
CA SER A 33 12.91 -23.06 5.45
C SER A 33 13.05 -24.39 6.17
N ALA A 34 14.08 -25.21 5.79
CA ALA A 34 14.32 -26.56 6.32
C ALA A 34 13.10 -27.48 6.23
N MET A 35 12.37 -27.40 5.11
CA MET A 35 11.15 -28.18 4.84
C MET A 35 11.35 -29.12 3.64
N SER A 36 10.47 -30.13 3.50
CA SER A 36 10.32 -30.81 2.22
C SER A 36 9.56 -29.90 1.23
N ALA A 37 9.83 -30.05 -0.07
CA ALA A 37 9.16 -29.25 -1.11
C ALA A 37 7.63 -29.34 -1.04
N SER A 38 7.08 -30.52 -0.71
CA SER A 38 5.64 -30.71 -0.55
C SER A 38 5.07 -30.03 0.69
N ALA A 39 5.81 -30.03 1.80
CA ALA A 39 5.40 -29.34 3.03
C ALA A 39 5.47 -27.82 2.84
N CYS A 40 6.54 -27.31 2.20
CA CYS A 40 6.71 -25.91 1.86
C CYS A 40 5.53 -25.42 1.00
N TRP A 41 5.23 -26.11 -0.09
CA TRP A 41 4.13 -25.76 -0.98
C TRP A 41 2.78 -25.66 -0.23
N ARG A 42 2.46 -26.69 0.59
CA ARG A 42 1.21 -26.67 1.38
C ARG A 42 1.18 -25.50 2.36
N ARG A 43 2.33 -25.16 2.96
CA ARG A 43 2.38 -24.07 3.92
C ARG A 43 2.24 -22.71 3.28
N VAL A 44 2.92 -22.46 2.15
CA VAL A 44 2.75 -21.24 1.35
C VAL A 44 1.28 -21.06 0.99
N ARG A 45 0.64 -22.10 0.47
CA ARG A 45 -0.77 -22.05 0.09
C ARG A 45 -1.69 -21.73 1.28
N ALA A 46 -1.44 -22.32 2.44
CA ALA A 46 -2.20 -22.01 3.65
C ALA A 46 -2.03 -20.52 4.06
N LEU A 47 -0.82 -19.95 3.93
CA LEU A 47 -0.55 -18.55 4.24
C LEU A 47 -1.20 -17.60 3.22
N GLU A 48 -1.30 -17.99 1.95
CA GLU A 48 -2.05 -17.27 0.91
C GLU A 48 -3.56 -17.31 1.18
N GLU A 49 -4.12 -18.49 1.37
CA GLU A 49 -5.54 -18.69 1.64
C GLU A 49 -5.99 -18.00 2.93
N GLY A 50 -5.11 -17.95 3.93
CA GLY A 50 -5.35 -17.24 5.18
C GLY A 50 -5.03 -15.74 5.16
N GLY A 51 -4.60 -15.22 4.02
CA GLY A 51 -4.36 -13.78 3.82
C GLY A 51 -3.13 -13.22 4.52
N VAL A 52 -2.22 -14.08 5.03
CA VAL A 52 -0.90 -13.66 5.53
C VAL A 52 -0.04 -13.17 4.36
N ILE A 53 -0.02 -13.93 3.26
CA ILE A 53 0.54 -13.50 1.98
C ILE A 53 -0.63 -12.93 1.17
N THR A 54 -0.64 -11.62 0.99
CA THR A 54 -1.74 -10.93 0.31
C THR A 54 -1.58 -10.90 -1.20
N ARG A 55 -0.35 -10.82 -1.70
CA ARG A 55 -0.02 -10.79 -3.13
C ARG A 55 1.49 -10.88 -3.36
N TYR A 56 1.85 -11.23 -4.60
CA TYR A 56 3.21 -11.07 -5.15
C TYR A 56 3.20 -9.92 -6.15
N THR A 57 4.19 -9.04 -6.09
CA THR A 57 4.26 -7.87 -6.97
C THR A 57 5.69 -7.47 -7.26
N ALA A 58 5.91 -6.85 -8.42
CA ALA A 58 7.16 -6.16 -8.70
C ALA A 58 7.13 -4.75 -8.11
N ILE A 59 8.22 -4.35 -7.47
CA ILE A 59 8.41 -2.97 -7.01
C ILE A 59 9.07 -2.20 -8.16
N ILE A 60 8.35 -1.20 -8.66
CA ILE A 60 8.78 -0.37 -9.78
C ILE A 60 9.33 0.94 -9.24
N ASP A 61 10.47 1.40 -9.77
CA ASP A 61 10.99 2.73 -9.50
C ASP A 61 10.11 3.78 -10.20
N PRO A 62 9.37 4.62 -9.46
CA PRO A 62 8.43 5.55 -10.06
C PRO A 62 9.11 6.59 -10.94
N GLU A 63 10.33 7.03 -10.62
CA GLU A 63 11.04 8.04 -11.38
C GLU A 63 11.46 7.49 -12.76
N LYS A 64 11.85 6.21 -12.82
CA LYS A 64 12.21 5.55 -14.09
C LYS A 64 11.03 5.33 -15.03
N VAL A 65 9.81 5.37 -14.51
CA VAL A 65 8.58 5.32 -15.32
C VAL A 65 7.91 6.70 -15.47
N GLY A 66 8.64 7.77 -15.16
CA GLY A 66 8.21 9.15 -15.40
C GLY A 66 7.27 9.75 -14.34
N LEU A 67 7.17 9.15 -13.15
CA LEU A 67 6.38 9.67 -12.04
C LEU A 67 7.29 10.39 -11.04
N SER A 68 7.79 11.58 -11.41
CA SER A 68 8.78 12.31 -10.61
C SER A 68 8.17 13.17 -9.50
N PHE A 69 6.91 13.60 -9.62
CA PHE A 69 6.25 14.37 -8.57
C PHE A 69 5.76 13.46 -7.45
N HIS A 70 6.17 13.74 -6.20
CA HIS A 70 5.81 12.96 -5.02
C HIS A 70 5.34 13.88 -3.90
N ALA A 71 4.14 13.66 -3.39
CA ALA A 71 3.58 14.47 -2.32
C ALA A 71 2.83 13.64 -1.27
N MET A 72 2.76 14.19 -0.06
CA MET A 72 1.81 13.81 0.97
C MET A 72 0.72 14.87 1.03
N VAL A 73 -0.52 14.46 0.84
CA VAL A 73 -1.70 15.33 0.84
C VAL A 73 -2.55 15.04 2.06
N HIS A 74 -2.78 16.05 2.86
CA HIS A 74 -3.59 16.00 4.07
C HIS A 74 -4.98 16.53 3.74
N VAL A 75 -5.99 15.70 3.95
CA VAL A 75 -7.38 16.03 3.62
C VAL A 75 -8.24 16.04 4.88
N GLY A 76 -8.94 17.17 5.08
CA GLY A 76 -9.99 17.26 6.10
C GLY A 76 -11.36 17.23 5.42
N LEU A 77 -12.29 16.49 6.01
CA LEU A 77 -13.67 16.42 5.55
C LEU A 77 -14.60 17.21 6.48
N SER A 78 -15.64 17.77 5.91
CA SER A 78 -16.75 18.33 6.69
C SER A 78 -17.53 17.18 7.34
N ARG A 79 -17.51 17.12 8.67
CA ARG A 79 -18.01 15.97 9.46
C ARG A 79 -19.54 15.81 9.48
N HIS A 80 -20.29 16.61 8.73
CA HIS A 80 -21.73 16.68 8.90
C HIS A 80 -22.56 15.65 8.12
N GLN A 81 -21.94 14.85 7.24
CA GLN A 81 -22.66 13.85 6.45
C GLN A 81 -21.83 12.60 6.19
N ALA A 82 -22.25 11.47 6.76
CA ALA A 82 -21.55 10.17 6.64
C ALA A 82 -21.34 9.74 5.18
N HIS A 83 -22.26 10.11 4.27
CA HIS A 83 -22.14 9.74 2.85
C HIS A 83 -20.97 10.43 2.14
N HIS A 84 -20.52 11.62 2.60
CA HIS A 84 -19.32 12.26 2.04
C HIS A 84 -18.06 11.44 2.29
N VAL A 85 -17.95 10.82 3.47
CA VAL A 85 -16.84 9.93 3.82
C VAL A 85 -16.79 8.72 2.88
N GLU A 86 -17.93 8.05 2.68
CA GLU A 86 -18.00 6.88 1.80
C GLU A 86 -17.71 7.25 0.34
N THR A 87 -18.24 8.37 -0.12
CA THR A 87 -18.00 8.88 -1.48
C THR A 87 -16.52 9.23 -1.67
N PHE A 88 -15.92 9.93 -0.71
CA PHE A 88 -14.48 10.24 -0.71
C PHE A 88 -13.63 8.97 -0.81
N ILE A 89 -13.83 8.01 0.10
CA ILE A 89 -13.06 6.75 0.11
C ILE A 89 -13.19 6.03 -1.22
N ARG A 90 -14.42 5.84 -1.73
CA ARG A 90 -14.67 5.15 -2.99
C ARG A 90 -13.97 5.84 -4.17
N SER A 91 -14.05 7.17 -4.22
CA SER A 91 -13.45 7.96 -5.29
C SER A 91 -11.92 7.89 -5.25
N VAL A 92 -11.32 8.04 -4.07
CA VAL A 92 -9.86 7.99 -3.86
C VAL A 92 -9.30 6.60 -4.22
N MET A 93 -10.00 5.53 -3.87
CA MET A 93 -9.56 4.16 -4.17
C MET A 93 -9.49 3.83 -5.66
N THR A 94 -10.12 4.60 -6.53
CA THR A 94 -10.07 4.41 -7.99
C THR A 94 -8.98 5.22 -8.68
N ARG A 95 -8.29 6.13 -7.96
CA ARG A 95 -7.32 7.04 -8.55
C ARG A 95 -5.93 6.40 -8.61
N PRO A 96 -5.34 6.24 -9.80
CA PRO A 96 -4.00 5.66 -9.95
C PRO A 96 -2.89 6.56 -9.38
N GLU A 97 -3.14 7.86 -9.26
CA GLU A 97 -2.20 8.81 -8.64
C GLU A 97 -2.07 8.57 -7.12
N VAL A 98 -3.09 8.00 -6.48
CA VAL A 98 -3.11 7.73 -5.05
C VAL A 98 -2.52 6.35 -4.79
N LEU A 99 -1.31 6.32 -4.26
CA LEU A 99 -0.63 5.07 -3.91
C LEU A 99 -1.07 4.52 -2.54
N ASP A 100 -1.29 5.43 -1.58
CA ASP A 100 -1.79 5.08 -0.24
C ASP A 100 -2.83 6.09 0.22
N CYS A 101 -3.78 5.62 1.01
CA CYS A 101 -4.77 6.43 1.71
C CYS A 101 -4.88 5.92 3.14
N PHE A 102 -4.56 6.78 4.11
CA PHE A 102 -4.63 6.48 5.54
C PHE A 102 -5.70 7.35 6.20
N ALA A 103 -6.64 6.75 6.92
CA ALA A 103 -7.46 7.47 7.88
C ALA A 103 -6.62 7.65 9.17
N THR A 104 -6.57 8.87 9.70
CA THR A 104 -5.70 9.18 10.84
C THR A 104 -6.44 9.94 11.93
N THR A 105 -5.85 9.93 13.12
CA THR A 105 -6.21 10.87 14.18
C THR A 105 -5.37 12.13 14.04
N GLY A 106 -5.89 13.29 14.46
CA GLY A 106 -5.15 14.56 14.43
C GLY A 106 -5.84 15.62 13.57
N ASP A 107 -5.05 16.53 12.98
CA ASP A 107 -5.54 17.72 12.29
C ASP A 107 -6.20 17.43 10.93
N ALA A 108 -5.86 16.32 10.29
CA ALA A 108 -6.44 15.88 9.03
C ALA A 108 -7.11 14.51 9.21
N ASP A 109 -8.22 14.31 8.52
CA ASP A 109 -8.94 13.04 8.57
C ASP A 109 -8.25 11.95 7.73
N TYR A 110 -7.62 12.35 6.60
CA TYR A 110 -6.95 11.43 5.67
C TYR A 110 -5.60 11.96 5.22
N HIS A 111 -4.67 11.03 5.01
CA HIS A 111 -3.38 11.29 4.39
C HIS A 111 -3.25 10.45 3.13
N LEU A 112 -3.02 11.11 1.99
CA LEU A 112 -2.84 10.47 0.69
C LEU A 112 -1.39 10.59 0.28
N ARG A 113 -0.78 9.48 -0.13
CA ARG A 113 0.52 9.51 -0.82
C ARG A 113 0.27 9.52 -2.32
N ILE A 114 0.68 10.60 -2.95
CA ILE A 114 0.42 10.91 -4.36
C ILE A 114 1.69 10.80 -5.19
N ARG A 115 1.58 10.17 -6.37
CA ARG A 115 2.60 10.19 -7.42
C ARG A 115 1.96 10.66 -8.73
N CYS A 116 2.60 11.68 -9.34
CA CYS A 116 2.22 12.21 -10.65
C CYS A 116 3.48 12.37 -11.50
N ARG A 117 3.28 12.63 -12.80
CA ARG A 117 4.39 12.90 -13.72
C ARG A 117 5.13 14.18 -13.32
N ASP A 118 4.39 15.24 -13.04
CA ASP A 118 4.89 16.56 -12.77
C ASP A 118 3.88 17.39 -11.95
N LEU A 119 4.23 18.62 -11.64
CA LEU A 119 3.37 19.57 -10.91
C LEU A 119 2.08 19.89 -11.67
N SER A 120 2.11 19.95 -13.01
CA SER A 120 0.91 20.22 -13.81
C SER A 120 -0.11 19.10 -13.69
N ALA A 121 0.34 17.85 -13.76
CA ALA A 121 -0.51 16.68 -13.55
C ALA A 121 -1.08 16.63 -12.12
N TYR A 122 -0.27 17.05 -11.12
CA TYR A 122 -0.74 17.16 -9.75
C TYR A 122 -1.80 18.26 -9.58
N ASN A 123 -1.61 19.45 -10.19
CA ASN A 123 -2.61 20.51 -10.16
C ASN A 123 -3.93 20.07 -10.79
N ALA A 124 -3.89 19.38 -11.94
CA ALA A 124 -5.09 18.79 -12.53
C ALA A 124 -5.76 17.77 -11.58
N PHE A 125 -5.00 16.93 -10.91
CA PHE A 125 -5.53 16.02 -9.88
C PHE A 125 -6.24 16.78 -8.75
N LEU A 126 -5.70 17.91 -8.29
CA LEU A 126 -6.35 18.72 -7.26
C LEU A 126 -7.65 19.35 -7.77
N GLU A 127 -7.59 20.04 -8.91
CA GLU A 127 -8.71 20.84 -9.45
C GLU A 127 -9.85 19.95 -9.98
N ASP A 128 -9.50 18.98 -10.83
CA ASP A 128 -10.49 18.14 -11.53
C ASP A 128 -11.03 17.00 -10.66
N PHE A 129 -10.34 16.65 -9.59
CA PHE A 129 -10.74 15.53 -8.76
C PHE A 129 -10.92 15.92 -7.29
N LEU A 130 -9.85 16.27 -6.58
CA LEU A 130 -9.91 16.35 -5.13
C LEU A 130 -10.80 17.49 -4.62
N PHE A 131 -10.72 18.68 -5.25
CA PHE A 131 -11.56 19.83 -4.91
C PHE A 131 -13.00 19.68 -5.42
N ALA A 132 -13.23 18.83 -6.41
CA ALA A 132 -14.57 18.53 -6.91
C ALA A 132 -15.34 17.55 -6.01
N LEU A 133 -14.66 16.88 -5.07
CA LEU A 133 -15.33 15.95 -4.15
C LEU A 133 -16.10 16.70 -3.07
N GLU A 134 -17.40 16.45 -3.03
CA GLU A 134 -18.26 16.96 -1.96
C GLU A 134 -17.75 16.50 -0.59
N GLY A 135 -17.75 17.40 0.39
CA GLY A 135 -17.31 17.13 1.74
C GLY A 135 -15.83 17.36 2.00
N VAL A 136 -14.98 17.55 0.98
CA VAL A 136 -13.60 18.00 1.17
C VAL A 136 -13.62 19.45 1.65
N SER A 137 -13.11 19.70 2.85
CA SER A 137 -13.11 21.02 3.48
C SER A 137 -11.73 21.68 3.50
N THR A 138 -10.68 20.88 3.67
CA THR A 138 -9.30 21.36 3.69
C THR A 138 -8.38 20.41 2.96
N VAL A 139 -7.44 20.96 2.22
CA VAL A 139 -6.36 20.21 1.55
C VAL A 139 -5.05 20.94 1.82
N ARG A 140 -4.08 20.21 2.37
CA ARG A 140 -2.71 20.68 2.55
C ARG A 140 -1.75 19.71 1.89
N THR A 141 -0.80 20.24 1.11
CA THR A 141 0.18 19.44 0.38
C THR A 141 1.57 19.64 0.94
N ASN A 142 2.25 18.57 1.24
CA ASN A 142 3.67 18.56 1.53
C ASN A 142 4.39 17.84 0.38
N LEU A 143 5.21 18.59 -0.38
CA LEU A 143 6.06 18.00 -1.40
C LEU A 143 7.15 17.14 -0.72
N ILE A 144 7.30 15.90 -1.15
CA ILE A 144 8.36 15.03 -0.68
C ILE A 144 9.62 15.32 -1.49
N LEU A 145 10.57 16.00 -0.87
CA LEU A 145 11.84 16.38 -1.52
C LEU A 145 12.74 15.17 -1.75
N ARG A 146 12.73 14.21 -0.83
CA ARG A 146 13.53 12.99 -0.92
C ARG A 146 12.93 11.89 -0.04
N GLN A 147 12.80 10.70 -0.59
CA GLN A 147 12.46 9.50 0.16
C GLN A 147 13.74 8.86 0.71
N LEU A 148 13.90 8.87 2.01
CA LEU A 148 15.11 8.39 2.68
C LEU A 148 15.11 6.88 2.90
N LYS A 149 13.92 6.31 3.10
CA LYS A 149 13.71 4.87 3.27
C LYS A 149 12.37 4.48 2.64
N HIS A 150 12.37 3.39 1.93
CA HIS A 150 11.15 2.70 1.49
C HIS A 150 11.37 1.21 1.70
N GLU A 151 10.70 0.65 2.67
CA GLU A 151 10.77 -0.76 3.00
C GLU A 151 9.35 -1.33 3.05
N THR A 152 9.14 -2.40 2.32
CA THR A 152 7.85 -3.11 2.28
C THR A 152 7.89 -4.40 3.09
N ARG A 153 9.09 -4.82 3.51
CA ARG A 153 9.27 -6.00 4.36
C ARG A 153 8.87 -5.68 5.80
N VAL A 154 8.15 -6.60 6.40
CA VAL A 154 7.79 -6.57 7.81
C VAL A 154 8.55 -7.65 8.57
N GLU A 155 8.91 -7.38 9.81
CA GLU A 155 9.48 -8.38 10.71
C GLU A 155 8.39 -9.34 11.15
N VAL A 156 8.63 -10.65 11.03
CA VAL A 156 7.67 -11.72 11.33
C VAL A 156 8.17 -12.63 12.45
#